data_0c000ed32e767218670480c35a6b5f3d
#
_entry.id   0c000ed32e767218670480c35a6b5f3d
#
_cell.length_a   1.000
_cell.length_b   1.000
_cell.length_c   1.000
_cell.angle_alpha   90.00
_cell.angle_beta   90.00
_cell.angle_gamma   90.00
#
_symmetry.space_group_name_H-M   'P 1'
#
loop_
_entity.id
_entity.type
_entity.pdbx_description
1 polymer ?
#
loop_
_entity_poly.entity_id
_entity_poly.type
_entity_poly.pdbx_seq_one_letter_code
_entity_poly.pdbx_strand_id
1 'polypeptide(L)'
;MAERLIIRGGTLDAHVHFRTPGATHKEDFISGTRSAAKGGISTVFDMPNNIVAITSPAALDEKIKLARGNIFVDLGFNYGATANSSKTFQLVINRVRALKQYMNPTTGITEADIPNDEELEIIWSRWPKKYPIMVHAEGETFERAINMARKTGQRLHLCHTSQ
;
A
#
# COMPACT_ATOMS: atom_id res chain seq x y z
N MET A 1 -11.48 28.83 -25.17
CA MET A 1 -10.30 27.96 -25.36
C MET A 1 -10.04 27.31 -24.04
N ALA A 2 -9.94 25.98 -23.97
CA ALA A 2 -9.60 25.29 -22.72
C ALA A 2 -8.13 25.58 -22.39
N GLU A 3 -7.88 26.05 -21.17
CA GLU A 3 -6.51 26.23 -20.67
C GLU A 3 -5.83 24.85 -20.61
N ARG A 4 -4.68 24.75 -21.26
CA ARG A 4 -3.89 23.53 -21.25
C ARG A 4 -2.98 23.55 -20.04
N LEU A 5 -3.28 22.72 -19.02
CA LEU A 5 -2.37 22.50 -17.90
C LEU A 5 -1.18 21.65 -18.36
N ILE A 6 0.02 22.18 -18.23
CA ILE A 6 1.26 21.45 -18.49
C ILE A 6 1.90 21.15 -17.14
N ILE A 7 1.93 19.86 -16.75
CA ILE A 7 2.66 19.40 -15.58
C ILE A 7 4.09 19.09 -16.02
N ARG A 8 5.06 19.80 -15.46
CA ARG A 8 6.50 19.56 -15.69
C ARG A 8 7.07 18.87 -14.46
N GLY A 9 7.84 17.82 -14.70
CA GLY A 9 8.41 16.98 -13.66
C GLY A 9 7.58 15.71 -13.43
N GLY A 10 8.15 14.75 -12.74
CA GLY A 10 7.50 13.49 -12.46
C GLY A 10 6.39 13.64 -11.42
N THR A 11 5.24 13.08 -11.71
CA THR A 11 4.14 12.94 -10.74
C THR A 11 4.19 11.58 -10.08
N LEU A 12 3.78 11.51 -8.81
CA LEU A 12 3.72 10.30 -8.01
C LEU A 12 2.27 9.90 -7.79
N ASP A 13 1.94 8.63 -8.08
CA ASP A 13 0.72 8.01 -7.56
C ASP A 13 1.09 7.01 -6.45
N ALA A 14 0.71 7.34 -5.23
CA ALA A 14 1.07 6.55 -4.05
C ALA A 14 0.13 5.34 -3.80
N HIS A 15 -0.89 5.13 -4.65
CA HIS A 15 -1.93 4.13 -4.38
C HIS A 15 -2.44 3.45 -5.65
N VAL A 16 -1.70 2.47 -6.14
CA VAL A 16 -2.11 1.65 -7.30
C VAL A 16 -2.24 0.17 -6.94
N HIS A 17 -2.94 -0.59 -7.79
CA HIS A 17 -3.14 -2.02 -7.62
C HIS A 17 -2.82 -2.76 -8.92
N PHE A 18 -1.58 -3.21 -9.08
CA PHE A 18 -1.17 -3.95 -10.29
C PHE A 18 -1.51 -5.44 -10.26
N ARG A 19 -2.20 -5.90 -9.26
CA ARG A 19 -2.77 -7.26 -9.17
C ARG A 19 -1.80 -8.43 -9.42
N THR A 20 -0.52 -8.15 -9.60
CA THR A 20 0.56 -9.12 -9.73
C THR A 20 1.27 -9.30 -8.39
N PRO A 21 1.36 -10.53 -7.87
CA PRO A 21 0.92 -11.82 -8.42
C PRO A 21 -0.58 -12.11 -8.21
N GLY A 22 -1.11 -13.02 -9.02
CA GLY A 22 -2.34 -13.76 -8.78
C GLY A 22 -3.57 -13.32 -9.56
N ALA A 23 -3.72 -12.04 -9.95
CA ALA A 23 -4.89 -11.56 -10.68
C ALA A 23 -4.52 -10.71 -11.91
N THR A 24 -3.53 -11.15 -12.67
CA THR A 24 -2.97 -10.45 -13.84
C THR A 24 -3.96 -10.24 -14.97
N HIS A 25 -5.09 -10.98 -14.98
CA HIS A 25 -6.20 -10.73 -15.89
C HIS A 25 -6.94 -9.40 -15.64
N LYS A 26 -6.76 -8.80 -14.45
CA LYS A 26 -7.34 -7.49 -14.12
C LYS A 26 -6.36 -6.35 -14.40
N GLU A 27 -5.10 -6.54 -14.04
CA GLU A 27 -4.01 -5.59 -14.26
C GLU A 27 -2.67 -6.28 -13.98
N ASP A 28 -1.62 -5.87 -14.70
CA ASP A 28 -0.26 -6.33 -14.48
C ASP A 28 0.75 -5.16 -14.44
N PHE A 29 2.02 -5.45 -14.18
CA PHE A 29 3.05 -4.41 -14.13
C PHE A 29 3.28 -3.74 -15.48
N ILE A 30 3.20 -4.48 -16.60
CA ILE A 30 3.44 -3.94 -17.94
C ILE A 30 2.34 -2.98 -18.35
N SER A 31 1.08 -3.42 -18.28
CA SER A 31 -0.08 -2.63 -18.68
C SER A 31 -0.30 -1.43 -17.79
N GLY A 32 -0.24 -1.62 -16.47
CA GLY A 32 -0.48 -0.57 -15.50
C GLY A 32 0.60 0.51 -15.50
N THR A 33 1.89 0.12 -15.52
CA THR A 33 2.97 1.11 -15.57
C THR A 33 3.07 1.82 -16.92
N ARG A 34 2.68 1.16 -18.01
CA ARG A 34 2.53 1.80 -19.32
C ARG A 34 1.41 2.84 -19.30
N SER A 35 0.28 2.53 -18.67
CA SER A 35 -0.83 3.47 -18.50
C SER A 35 -0.43 4.66 -17.64
N ALA A 36 0.30 4.44 -16.55
CA ALA A 36 0.86 5.48 -15.71
C ALA A 36 1.76 6.43 -16.52
N ALA A 37 2.72 5.88 -17.29
CA ALA A 37 3.60 6.67 -18.16
C ALA A 37 2.81 7.51 -19.17
N LYS A 38 1.78 6.94 -19.80
CA LYS A 38 0.90 7.68 -20.74
C LYS A 38 0.14 8.81 -20.05
N GLY A 39 -0.24 8.64 -18.78
CA GLY A 39 -0.88 9.66 -17.94
C GLY A 39 0.07 10.72 -17.39
N GLY A 40 1.39 10.61 -17.65
CA GLY A 40 2.39 11.54 -17.11
C GLY A 40 2.84 11.22 -15.68
N ILE A 41 2.47 10.06 -15.15
CA ILE A 41 2.93 9.55 -13.86
C ILE A 41 4.30 8.91 -14.05
N SER A 42 5.30 9.33 -13.27
CA SER A 42 6.67 8.80 -13.33
C SER A 42 7.00 7.81 -12.23
N THR A 43 6.22 7.79 -11.16
CA THR A 43 6.46 6.92 -10.01
C THR A 43 5.12 6.43 -9.46
N VAL A 44 5.03 5.14 -9.13
CA VAL A 44 3.83 4.54 -8.55
C VAL A 44 4.18 3.68 -7.34
N PHE A 45 3.28 3.60 -6.34
CA PHE A 45 3.43 2.69 -5.20
C PHE A 45 2.30 1.67 -5.18
N ASP A 46 2.67 0.38 -5.36
CA ASP A 46 1.72 -0.71 -5.46
C ASP A 46 1.29 -1.24 -4.08
N MET A 47 0.00 -1.53 -3.96
CA MET A 47 -0.63 -2.02 -2.74
C MET A 47 -0.40 -3.52 -2.53
N PRO A 48 -0.42 -3.98 -1.26
CA PRO A 48 -0.04 -5.35 -0.89
C PRO A 48 -1.19 -6.37 -0.98
N ASN A 49 -2.43 -5.98 -1.30
CA ASN A 49 -3.60 -6.87 -1.32
C ASN A 49 -3.71 -7.67 -2.63
N ASN A 50 -2.73 -8.49 -2.85
CA ASN A 50 -2.71 -9.50 -3.91
C ASN A 50 -3.44 -10.78 -3.44
N ILE A 51 -3.73 -11.72 -4.34
CA ILE A 51 -4.25 -13.05 -3.97
C ILE A 51 -3.31 -13.73 -2.96
N VAL A 52 -1.99 -13.63 -3.21
CA VAL A 52 -0.99 -13.89 -2.17
C VAL A 52 -0.59 -12.54 -1.58
N ALA A 53 -1.12 -12.22 -0.41
CA ALA A 53 -0.90 -10.94 0.24
C ALA A 53 0.60 -10.69 0.54
N ILE A 54 1.06 -9.46 0.34
CA ILE A 54 2.47 -9.09 0.54
C ILE A 54 2.68 -8.75 2.03
N THR A 55 2.67 -9.77 2.86
CA THR A 55 2.79 -9.71 4.33
C THR A 55 3.98 -10.49 4.87
N SER A 56 4.86 -10.98 3.98
CA SER A 56 6.11 -11.65 4.35
C SER A 56 7.27 -11.17 3.47
N PRO A 57 8.52 -11.22 3.95
CA PRO A 57 9.69 -10.88 3.13
C PRO A 57 9.76 -11.69 1.84
N ALA A 58 9.44 -12.99 1.90
CA ALA A 58 9.45 -13.87 0.72
C ALA A 58 8.41 -13.44 -0.33
N ALA A 59 7.18 -13.08 0.09
CA ALA A 59 6.16 -12.58 -0.84
C ALA A 59 6.59 -11.24 -1.48
N LEU A 60 7.26 -10.36 -0.71
CA LEU A 60 7.81 -9.12 -1.24
C LEU A 60 8.94 -9.40 -2.25
N ASP A 61 9.83 -10.35 -1.97
CA ASP A 61 10.92 -10.75 -2.87
C ASP A 61 10.38 -11.26 -4.21
N GLU A 62 9.38 -12.11 -4.16
CA GLU A 62 8.76 -12.63 -5.39
C GLU A 62 8.06 -11.51 -6.18
N LYS A 63 7.35 -10.61 -5.52
CA LYS A 63 6.72 -9.47 -6.17
C LYS A 63 7.74 -8.55 -6.83
N ILE A 64 8.85 -8.24 -6.17
CA ILE A 64 9.95 -7.46 -6.73
C ILE A 64 10.56 -8.16 -7.94
N LYS A 65 10.77 -9.47 -7.87
CA LYS A 65 11.30 -10.28 -8.97
C LYS A 65 10.39 -10.24 -10.19
N LEU A 66 9.07 -10.36 -10.00
CA LEU A 66 8.08 -10.28 -11.09
C LEU A 66 8.03 -8.89 -11.75
N ALA A 67 8.35 -7.83 -11.01
CA ALA A 67 8.39 -6.47 -11.57
C ALA A 67 9.64 -6.19 -12.41
N ARG A 68 10.75 -6.89 -12.17
CA ARG A 68 12.02 -6.64 -12.87
C ARG A 68 11.89 -6.84 -14.37
N GLY A 69 12.23 -5.78 -15.14
CA GLY A 69 12.14 -5.80 -16.61
C GLY A 69 10.71 -5.63 -17.15
N ASN A 70 9.71 -5.52 -16.30
CA ASN A 70 8.30 -5.44 -16.67
C ASN A 70 7.64 -4.10 -16.26
N ILE A 71 8.42 -3.02 -16.13
CA ILE A 71 7.92 -1.70 -15.69
C ILE A 71 8.41 -0.61 -16.63
N PHE A 72 7.61 0.45 -16.78
CA PHE A 72 7.86 1.64 -17.60
C PHE A 72 8.04 2.92 -16.78
N VAL A 73 7.73 2.89 -15.48
CA VAL A 73 7.91 3.98 -14.52
C VAL A 73 8.55 3.44 -13.25
N ASP A 74 9.03 4.32 -12.38
CA ASP A 74 9.55 3.91 -11.08
C ASP A 74 8.47 3.25 -10.24
N LEU A 75 8.80 2.12 -9.62
CA LEU A 75 7.87 1.32 -8.84
C LEU A 75 8.35 1.15 -7.40
N GLY A 76 7.53 1.56 -6.45
CA GLY A 76 7.66 1.24 -5.04
C GLY A 76 6.60 0.25 -4.59
N PHE A 77 6.81 -0.36 -3.43
CA PHE A 77 5.88 -1.34 -2.85
C PHE A 77 5.45 -0.88 -1.46
N ASN A 78 4.21 -1.18 -1.10
CA ASN A 78 3.71 -1.09 0.26
C ASN A 78 3.65 -2.49 0.88
N TYR A 79 3.77 -2.57 2.20
CA TYR A 79 3.79 -3.83 2.94
C TYR A 79 2.50 -3.99 3.74
N GLY A 80 1.90 -5.18 3.71
CA GLY A 80 0.65 -5.46 4.41
C GLY A 80 0.85 -5.62 5.92
N ALA A 81 0.00 -4.97 6.69
CA ALA A 81 -0.01 -5.02 8.14
C ALA A 81 -0.82 -6.22 8.65
N THR A 82 -0.18 -7.11 9.38
CA THR A 82 -0.79 -8.21 10.14
C THR A 82 0.00 -8.45 11.43
N ALA A 83 -0.57 -9.18 12.38
CA ALA A 83 0.14 -9.59 13.58
C ALA A 83 1.46 -10.32 13.24
N ASN A 84 1.43 -11.20 12.25
CA ASN A 84 2.62 -11.94 11.81
C ASN A 84 3.61 -11.06 11.04
N SER A 85 3.16 -10.21 10.12
CA SER A 85 4.05 -9.32 9.37
C SER A 85 4.81 -8.36 10.27
N SER A 86 4.22 -7.97 11.43
CA SER A 86 4.84 -7.05 12.39
C SER A 86 6.18 -7.58 12.95
N LYS A 87 6.40 -8.89 12.94
CA LYS A 87 7.64 -9.52 13.37
C LYS A 87 8.77 -9.39 12.34
N THR A 88 8.44 -9.01 11.11
CA THR A 88 9.38 -8.95 9.97
C THR A 88 9.62 -7.53 9.45
N PHE A 89 9.07 -6.51 10.07
CA PHE A 89 9.19 -5.12 9.61
C PHE A 89 10.63 -4.66 9.39
N GLN A 90 11.54 -5.03 10.29
CA GLN A 90 12.95 -4.68 10.16
C GLN A 90 13.64 -5.29 8.92
N LEU A 91 13.12 -6.41 8.41
CA LEU A 91 13.67 -7.09 7.22
C LEU A 91 13.22 -6.42 5.91
N VAL A 92 12.15 -5.63 5.94
CA VAL A 92 11.54 -5.05 4.73
C VAL A 92 11.57 -3.54 4.67
N ILE A 93 11.81 -2.85 5.81
CA ILE A 93 11.62 -1.40 5.95
C ILE A 93 12.36 -0.56 4.91
N ASN A 94 13.56 -0.95 4.50
CA ASN A 94 14.35 -0.23 3.50
C ASN A 94 13.91 -0.51 2.05
N ARG A 95 12.93 -1.39 1.86
CA ARG A 95 12.48 -1.89 0.56
C ARG A 95 11.04 -1.50 0.24
N VAL A 96 10.35 -0.93 1.21
CA VAL A 96 8.94 -0.53 1.09
C VAL A 96 8.76 0.95 1.40
N ARG A 97 7.61 1.51 1.01
CA ARG A 97 7.32 2.94 1.15
C ARG A 97 6.42 3.25 2.34
N ALA A 98 5.49 2.35 2.63
CA ALA A 98 4.55 2.48 3.73
C ALA A 98 4.11 1.10 4.23
N LEU A 99 3.55 1.08 5.43
CA LEU A 99 2.73 -0.02 5.91
C LEU A 99 1.29 0.20 5.46
N LYS A 100 0.63 -0.80 4.89
CA LYS A 100 -0.78 -0.74 4.54
C LYS A 100 -1.60 -1.55 5.55
N GLN A 101 -2.48 -0.86 6.25
CA GLN A 101 -3.45 -1.45 7.18
C GLN A 101 -4.85 -1.43 6.57
N TYR A 102 -5.56 -2.53 6.69
CA TYR A 102 -6.98 -2.64 6.37
C TYR A 102 -7.77 -2.69 7.67
N MET A 103 -8.82 -1.88 7.77
CA MET A 103 -9.72 -1.81 8.92
C MET A 103 -11.16 -2.16 8.57
N ASN A 104 -11.41 -2.46 7.29
CA ASN A 104 -12.65 -3.00 6.76
C ASN A 104 -12.30 -4.07 5.71
N PRO A 105 -13.19 -5.03 5.47
CA PRO A 105 -13.05 -6.00 4.39
C PRO A 105 -12.98 -5.34 3.03
N THR A 106 -12.15 -5.88 2.15
CA THR A 106 -12.00 -5.43 0.77
C THR A 106 -11.42 -6.56 -0.08
N THR A 107 -11.12 -6.31 -1.35
CA THR A 107 -10.54 -7.33 -2.24
C THR A 107 -9.32 -8.01 -1.60
N GLY A 108 -9.44 -9.30 -1.33
CA GLY A 108 -8.38 -10.12 -0.72
C GLY A 108 -8.20 -9.95 0.78
N ILE A 109 -9.09 -9.22 1.46
CA ILE A 109 -9.09 -9.00 2.92
C ILE A 109 -10.49 -9.32 3.44
N THR A 110 -10.58 -10.22 4.40
CA THR A 110 -11.82 -10.64 5.08
C THR A 110 -11.92 -10.05 6.48
N GLU A 111 -13.06 -10.20 7.14
CA GLU A 111 -13.23 -9.80 8.56
C GLU A 111 -12.18 -10.44 9.48
N ALA A 112 -11.80 -11.68 9.21
CA ALA A 112 -10.80 -12.41 10.00
C ALA A 112 -9.39 -11.80 9.89
N ASP A 113 -9.14 -10.99 8.87
CA ASP A 113 -7.85 -10.31 8.64
C ASP A 113 -7.79 -8.95 9.33
N ILE A 114 -8.90 -8.46 9.89
CA ILE A 114 -8.98 -7.16 10.56
C ILE A 114 -8.55 -7.29 12.02
N PRO A 115 -7.45 -6.64 12.42
CA PRO A 115 -6.98 -6.74 13.80
C PRO A 115 -7.92 -6.02 14.78
N ASN A 116 -8.05 -6.56 15.99
CA ASN A 116 -8.66 -5.84 17.11
C ASN A 116 -7.74 -4.69 17.58
N ASP A 117 -8.17 -3.89 18.58
CA ASP A 117 -7.43 -2.70 19.00
C ASP A 117 -6.09 -3.02 19.67
N GLU A 118 -6.00 -4.12 20.41
CA GLU A 118 -4.75 -4.54 21.06
C GLU A 118 -3.71 -4.99 20.00
N GLU A 119 -4.14 -5.78 19.05
CA GLU A 119 -3.30 -6.22 17.93
C GLU A 119 -2.87 -5.03 17.07
N LEU A 120 -3.79 -4.12 16.79
CA LEU A 120 -3.53 -2.92 15.99
C LEU A 120 -2.48 -2.03 16.67
N GLU A 121 -2.58 -1.82 17.99
CA GLU A 121 -1.60 -1.06 18.76
C GLU A 121 -0.21 -1.71 18.72
N ILE A 122 -0.14 -3.03 18.88
CA ILE A 122 1.12 -3.79 18.77
C ILE A 122 1.73 -3.64 17.38
N ILE A 123 0.93 -3.82 16.33
CA ILE A 123 1.39 -3.70 14.93
C ILE A 123 1.94 -2.30 14.67
N TRP A 124 1.16 -1.28 15.00
CA TRP A 124 1.54 0.10 14.70
C TRP A 124 2.72 0.58 15.54
N SER A 125 2.79 0.19 16.81
CA SER A 125 3.93 0.55 17.69
C SER A 125 5.26 -0.03 17.20
N ARG A 126 5.24 -1.15 16.47
CA ARG A 126 6.44 -1.77 15.90
C ARG A 126 6.89 -1.13 14.59
N TRP A 127 5.99 -0.41 13.90
CA TRP A 127 6.34 0.23 12.64
C TRP A 127 7.18 1.49 12.89
N PRO A 128 8.30 1.70 12.16
CA PRO A 128 9.15 2.88 12.37
C PRO A 128 8.42 4.18 12.01
N LYS A 129 8.36 5.13 12.93
CA LYS A 129 7.61 6.42 12.81
C LYS A 129 8.04 7.28 11.62
N LYS A 130 9.22 7.02 11.05
CA LYS A 130 9.70 7.71 9.84
C LYS A 130 8.81 7.45 8.63
N TYR A 131 8.19 6.28 8.54
CA TYR A 131 7.39 5.84 7.41
C TYR A 131 5.89 5.91 7.75
N PRO A 132 5.02 6.32 6.82
CA PRO A 132 3.59 6.41 7.09
C PRO A 132 2.95 5.02 7.21
N ILE A 133 1.81 4.98 7.92
CA ILE A 133 0.84 3.90 7.84
C ILE A 133 -0.31 4.39 6.96
N MET A 134 -0.55 3.69 5.85
CA MET A 134 -1.65 3.94 4.93
C MET A 134 -2.83 3.06 5.32
N VAL A 135 -3.99 3.65 5.54
CA VAL A 135 -5.14 2.93 6.08
C VAL A 135 -6.32 2.94 5.11
N HIS A 136 -6.86 1.75 4.85
CA HIS A 136 -8.20 1.60 4.31
C HIS A 136 -9.17 1.56 5.50
N ALA A 137 -10.02 2.57 5.61
CA ALA A 137 -11.00 2.72 6.68
C ALA A 137 -12.29 3.35 6.12
N GLU A 138 -13.43 2.85 6.55
CA GLU A 138 -14.75 3.31 6.12
C GLU A 138 -15.68 3.46 7.34
N GLY A 139 -16.53 4.47 7.35
CA GLY A 139 -17.46 4.72 8.46
C GLY A 139 -16.74 4.89 9.80
N GLU A 140 -17.16 4.17 10.82
CA GLU A 140 -16.64 4.29 12.20
C GLU A 140 -15.17 3.91 12.33
N THR A 141 -14.63 3.07 11.43
CA THR A 141 -13.22 2.68 11.47
C THR A 141 -12.29 3.84 11.11
N PHE A 142 -12.81 4.90 10.51
CA PHE A 142 -12.07 6.12 10.22
C PHE A 142 -11.57 6.79 11.50
N GLU A 143 -12.48 7.02 12.46
CA GLU A 143 -12.11 7.59 13.76
C GLU A 143 -11.22 6.64 14.56
N ARG A 144 -11.48 5.35 14.48
CA ARG A 144 -10.63 4.31 15.08
C ARG A 144 -9.18 4.42 14.59
N ALA A 145 -8.98 4.62 13.28
CA ALA A 145 -7.64 4.81 12.70
C ALA A 145 -6.95 6.07 13.23
N ILE A 146 -7.67 7.19 13.30
CA ILE A 146 -7.15 8.46 13.80
C ILE A 146 -6.74 8.33 15.28
N ASN A 147 -7.59 7.73 16.10
CA ASN A 147 -7.33 7.55 17.53
C ASN A 147 -6.12 6.62 17.75
N MET A 148 -6.00 5.55 16.97
CA MET A 148 -4.84 4.66 17.03
C MET A 148 -3.55 5.37 16.61
N ALA A 149 -3.60 6.21 15.57
CA ALA A 149 -2.44 7.00 15.15
C ALA A 149 -1.99 7.98 16.24
N ARG A 150 -2.93 8.65 16.90
CA ARG A 150 -2.64 9.53 18.05
C ARG A 150 -2.02 8.75 19.22
N LYS A 151 -2.61 7.60 19.56
CA LYS A 151 -2.15 6.74 20.66
C LYS A 151 -0.72 6.23 20.43
N THR A 152 -0.41 5.81 19.23
CA THR A 152 0.90 5.22 18.87
C THR A 152 1.92 6.26 18.38
N GLY A 153 1.50 7.49 18.13
CA GLY A 153 2.33 8.57 17.56
C GLY A 153 2.77 8.28 16.13
N GLN A 154 1.97 7.54 15.35
CA GLN A 154 2.27 7.16 13.97
C GLN A 154 1.85 8.24 12.97
N ARG A 155 2.56 8.30 11.84
CA ARG A 155 2.19 9.12 10.69
C ARG A 155 1.10 8.39 9.91
N LEU A 156 -0.10 8.98 9.89
CA LEU A 156 -1.27 8.39 9.24
C LEU A 156 -1.50 8.98 7.85
N HIS A 157 -1.78 8.10 6.89
CA HIS A 157 -2.34 8.44 5.59
C HIS A 157 -3.67 7.69 5.43
N LEU A 158 -4.76 8.42 5.44
CA LEU A 158 -6.09 7.87 5.15
C LEU A 158 -6.26 7.76 3.64
N CYS A 159 -6.46 6.53 3.15
CA CYS A 159 -6.61 6.26 1.73
C CYS A 159 -8.04 6.58 1.28
N HIS A 160 -8.20 7.00 0.00
CA HIS A 160 -9.50 7.14 -0.71
C HIS A 160 -10.65 7.59 0.20
N THR A 161 -10.46 8.70 0.91
CA THR A 161 -11.50 9.31 1.74
C THR A 161 -12.57 9.92 0.84
N SER A 162 -13.66 9.19 0.64
CA SER A 162 -14.86 9.67 -0.04
C SER A 162 -16.04 9.60 0.91
N GLN A 163 -16.71 10.73 1.10
CA GLN A 163 -18.04 10.81 1.69
C GLN A 163 -18.94 11.55 0.74
#